data_14556a7ac6d3858af7cbe23aa9dd2735
#
_entry.id   14556a7ac6d3858af7cbe23aa9dd2735
#
_cell.length_a   1.000
_cell.length_b   1.000
_cell.length_c   1.000
_cell.angle_alpha   90.00
_cell.angle_beta   90.00
_cell.angle_gamma   90.00
#
_symmetry.space_group_name_H-M   'P 1'
#
loop_
_entity.id
_entity.type
_entity.pdbx_description
1 polymer ?
#
loop_
_entity_poly.entity_id
_entity_poly.type
_entity_poly.pdbx_seq_one_letter_code
_entity_poly.pdbx_strand_id
1 'polypeptide(L)'
;MRKRIATVLIVAAMQAAFAGIRANAQGQGGRGGRGNAADPVKQAIEIKPDLWYIADGGANSVVEVTPEGLILGDTKNPGEEIETTFIEQIKSISPLPVKYVFNTHPHGDHISHNQYFIDHGATVVGLKHLKEVWEAGNLNSTPGKPPVLFDKDYDLKFGGAEVEAHYFGSAHTDADTIVYFKTKNFVMLSDLVNYANPSPGISGTNAVQVPGILDKVLKLDFDHAIAGRGPLLTRADVQAYQKTWDTFMTRVKDAVKAGATKETLASQVKQDDLFTPNLKAPWAFNANFFGQLFDALKSNPDGEPRQAN
;
A
#
# COMPACT_ATOMS: atom_id res chain seq x y z
N MET A 1 8.83 -43.88 -19.42
CA MET A 1 9.48 -43.24 -18.27
C MET A 1 10.29 -41.98 -18.68
N ARG A 2 9.80 -41.08 -19.54
CA ARG A 2 10.54 -39.86 -19.98
C ARG A 2 9.74 -38.55 -19.98
N LYS A 3 8.62 -38.46 -19.26
CA LYS A 3 7.78 -37.25 -19.22
C LYS A 3 7.67 -36.55 -17.85
N ARG A 4 8.40 -37.04 -16.81
CA ARG A 4 8.35 -36.42 -15.45
C ARG A 4 9.51 -35.52 -15.09
N ILE A 5 10.55 -35.39 -15.93
CA ILE A 5 11.75 -34.60 -15.60
C ILE A 5 11.68 -33.16 -16.10
N ALA A 6 10.90 -32.88 -17.15
CA ALA A 6 10.80 -31.52 -17.71
C ALA A 6 10.00 -30.53 -16.84
N THR A 7 9.00 -31.00 -16.09
CA THR A 7 8.15 -30.14 -15.27
C THR A 7 8.82 -29.64 -13.98
N VAL A 8 9.77 -30.42 -13.45
CA VAL A 8 10.50 -30.05 -12.22
C VAL A 8 11.58 -28.98 -12.49
N LEU A 9 12.16 -28.97 -13.67
CA LEU A 9 13.21 -28.00 -14.02
C LEU A 9 12.66 -26.58 -14.30
N ILE A 10 11.43 -26.47 -14.81
CA ILE A 10 10.79 -25.16 -15.07
C ILE A 10 10.37 -24.49 -13.76
N VAL A 11 9.89 -25.25 -12.78
CA VAL A 11 9.53 -24.71 -11.45
C VAL A 11 10.78 -24.28 -10.68
N ALA A 12 11.89 -25.01 -10.80
CA ALA A 12 13.15 -24.63 -10.14
C ALA A 12 13.81 -23.38 -10.78
N ALA A 13 13.66 -23.19 -12.09
CA ALA A 13 14.17 -22.00 -12.78
C ALA A 13 13.38 -20.73 -12.44
N MET A 14 12.06 -20.82 -12.27
CA MET A 14 11.24 -19.70 -11.80
C MET A 14 11.53 -19.36 -10.33
N GLN A 15 11.72 -20.34 -9.46
CA GLN A 15 12.09 -20.08 -8.07
C GLN A 15 13.47 -19.43 -7.92
N ALA A 16 14.42 -19.75 -8.78
CA ALA A 16 15.74 -19.14 -8.77
C ALA A 16 15.73 -17.67 -9.23
N ALA A 17 14.87 -17.29 -10.17
CA ALA A 17 14.69 -15.90 -10.59
C ALA A 17 14.06 -15.02 -9.47
N PHE A 18 13.13 -15.58 -8.71
CA PHE A 18 12.53 -14.88 -7.56
C PHE A 18 13.45 -14.80 -6.33
N ALA A 19 14.34 -15.79 -6.13
CA ALA A 19 15.34 -15.73 -5.07
C ALA A 19 16.37 -14.61 -5.28
N GLY A 20 16.70 -14.27 -6.53
CA GLY A 20 17.59 -13.15 -6.88
C GLY A 20 16.99 -11.77 -6.55
N ILE A 21 15.69 -11.60 -6.70
CA ILE A 21 14.98 -10.35 -6.33
C ILE A 21 14.86 -10.21 -4.81
N ARG A 22 14.70 -11.33 -4.07
CA ARG A 22 14.68 -11.33 -2.60
C ARG A 22 16.03 -11.01 -1.95
N ALA A 23 17.13 -11.34 -2.59
CA ALA A 23 18.47 -11.12 -2.04
C ALA A 23 18.92 -9.65 -2.05
N ASN A 24 18.40 -8.80 -2.95
CA ASN A 24 18.72 -7.37 -2.98
C ASN A 24 17.87 -6.51 -2.01
N ALA A 25 16.85 -7.07 -1.37
CA ALA A 25 16.05 -6.38 -0.35
C ALA A 25 16.65 -6.46 1.08
N GLN A 26 17.79 -7.10 1.27
CA GLN A 26 18.46 -7.29 2.58
C GLN A 26 19.52 -6.22 2.91
N GLY A 27 19.33 -5.00 2.47
CA GLY A 27 20.24 -3.89 2.78
C GLY A 27 19.55 -2.79 3.59
N GLN A 28 19.83 -2.75 4.88
CA GLN A 28 19.67 -1.66 5.84
C GLN A 28 18.30 -1.47 6.51
N GLY A 29 18.18 -2.03 7.72
CA GLY A 29 17.23 -1.60 8.72
C GLY A 29 17.56 -0.19 9.22
N GLY A 30 16.71 0.78 8.95
CA GLY A 30 16.76 2.16 9.42
C GLY A 30 15.51 2.52 10.20
N ARG A 31 15.72 3.10 11.35
CA ARG A 31 14.81 3.52 12.43
C ARG A 31 13.53 4.19 11.93
N GLY A 32 12.39 3.76 12.41
CA GLY A 32 11.12 4.43 12.24
C GLY A 32 11.07 5.77 13.00
N GLY A 33 10.47 6.75 12.35
CA GLY A 33 10.13 8.03 12.92
C GLY A 33 10.86 9.19 12.28
N ARG A 34 10.13 10.00 11.50
CA ARG A 34 10.53 11.19 10.71
C ARG A 34 11.38 10.80 9.50
N GLY A 35 10.85 11.12 8.30
CA GLY A 35 11.49 10.84 7.03
C GLY A 35 12.99 11.05 7.07
N ASN A 36 13.72 9.97 7.18
CA ASN A 36 15.12 9.98 6.78
C ASN A 36 15.15 10.48 5.35
N ALA A 37 16.21 11.16 4.97
CA ALA A 37 16.46 11.46 3.58
C ALA A 37 16.03 10.24 2.78
N ALA A 38 14.93 10.40 2.03
CA ALA A 38 14.30 9.25 1.38
C ALA A 38 15.35 8.59 0.53
N ASP A 39 15.36 7.27 0.51
CA ASP A 39 16.18 6.55 -0.46
C ASP A 39 15.91 7.17 -1.85
N PRO A 40 16.95 7.38 -2.68
CA PRO A 40 16.78 8.03 -3.97
C PRO A 40 15.78 7.25 -4.83
N VAL A 41 14.97 7.98 -5.59
CA VAL A 41 14.02 7.37 -6.54
C VAL A 41 14.77 6.41 -7.46
N LYS A 42 14.28 5.19 -7.57
CA LYS A 42 14.89 4.15 -8.42
C LYS A 42 14.38 4.22 -9.84
N GLN A 43 15.10 3.55 -10.73
CA GLN A 43 14.71 3.38 -12.11
C GLN A 43 13.33 2.69 -12.19
N ALA A 44 12.49 3.16 -13.11
CA ALA A 44 11.21 2.56 -13.41
C ALA A 44 11.36 1.11 -13.90
N ILE A 45 10.51 0.23 -13.42
CA ILE A 45 10.50 -1.20 -13.76
C ILE A 45 9.14 -1.54 -14.35
N GLU A 46 9.15 -2.14 -15.55
CA GLU A 46 7.94 -2.64 -16.17
C GLU A 46 7.45 -3.90 -15.47
N ILE A 47 6.18 -3.90 -15.05
CA ILE A 47 5.50 -5.04 -14.40
C ILE A 47 4.78 -5.88 -15.45
N LYS A 48 4.09 -5.20 -16.36
CA LYS A 48 3.28 -5.74 -17.45
C LYS A 48 3.34 -4.77 -18.61
N PRO A 49 2.95 -5.16 -19.84
CA PRO A 49 2.88 -4.21 -20.95
C PRO A 49 2.11 -2.95 -20.55
N ASP A 50 2.76 -1.80 -20.69
CA ASP A 50 2.22 -0.47 -20.35
C ASP A 50 1.91 -0.23 -18.87
N LEU A 51 2.37 -1.08 -17.95
CA LEU A 51 2.25 -0.89 -16.51
C LEU A 51 3.62 -0.96 -15.84
N TRP A 52 4.00 0.09 -15.14
CA TRP A 52 5.29 0.30 -14.54
C TRP A 52 5.17 0.63 -13.06
N TYR A 53 6.22 0.37 -12.28
CA TYR A 53 6.35 0.95 -10.95
C TYR A 53 7.71 1.63 -10.78
N ILE A 54 7.72 2.61 -9.89
CA ILE A 54 8.90 3.39 -9.51
C ILE A 54 9.04 3.25 -8.00
N ALA A 55 10.12 2.59 -7.56
CA ALA A 55 10.36 2.34 -6.14
C ALA A 55 11.10 3.50 -5.47
N ASP A 56 11.07 3.52 -4.14
CA ASP A 56 11.75 4.46 -3.24
C ASP A 56 11.38 5.93 -3.47
N GLY A 57 12.16 6.87 -2.96
CA GLY A 57 11.73 8.27 -2.91
C GLY A 57 10.51 8.49 -2.01
N GLY A 58 10.31 7.62 -1.01
CA GLY A 58 9.14 7.55 -0.14
C GLY A 58 8.37 6.27 -0.32
N ALA A 59 7.31 6.28 -1.11
CA ALA A 59 6.49 5.13 -1.42
C ALA A 59 6.68 4.63 -2.85
N ASN A 60 6.21 3.43 -3.15
CA ASN A 60 6.09 2.94 -4.51
C ASN A 60 5.02 3.74 -5.26
N SER A 61 5.32 4.13 -6.49
CA SER A 61 4.35 4.73 -7.41
C SER A 61 4.12 3.80 -8.59
N VAL A 62 2.90 3.82 -9.14
CA VAL A 62 2.51 2.99 -10.30
C VAL A 62 2.19 3.92 -11.48
N VAL A 63 2.61 3.55 -12.68
CA VAL A 63 2.33 4.29 -13.91
C VAL A 63 1.70 3.35 -14.92
N GLU A 64 0.46 3.62 -15.34
CA GLU A 64 -0.16 2.98 -16.49
C GLU A 64 -0.09 3.92 -17.70
N VAL A 65 0.44 3.42 -18.80
CA VAL A 65 0.54 4.15 -20.08
C VAL A 65 -0.71 3.87 -20.90
N THR A 66 -1.34 4.93 -21.40
CA THR A 66 -2.45 4.84 -22.34
C THR A 66 -2.15 5.69 -23.59
N PRO A 67 -2.83 5.50 -24.73
CA PRO A 67 -2.67 6.34 -25.90
C PRO A 67 -3.01 7.83 -25.67
N GLU A 68 -3.78 8.15 -24.63
CA GLU A 68 -4.26 9.50 -24.34
C GLU A 68 -3.46 10.19 -23.21
N GLY A 69 -2.55 9.49 -22.54
CA GLY A 69 -1.75 10.00 -21.43
C GLY A 69 -1.51 8.95 -20.35
N LEU A 70 -0.90 9.37 -19.25
CA LEU A 70 -0.53 8.49 -18.15
C LEU A 70 -1.52 8.57 -16.99
N ILE A 71 -1.72 7.43 -16.32
CA ILE A 71 -2.40 7.32 -15.04
C ILE A 71 -1.34 6.97 -14.00
N LEU A 72 -1.28 7.75 -12.93
CA LEU A 72 -0.26 7.66 -11.88
C LEU A 72 -0.91 7.29 -10.54
N GLY A 73 -0.32 6.38 -9.80
CA GLY A 73 -0.64 6.09 -8.39
C GLY A 73 0.46 6.62 -7.48
N ASP A 74 0.14 7.54 -6.58
CA ASP A 74 0.99 8.24 -5.60
C ASP A 74 2.16 9.05 -6.17
N THR A 75 2.60 10.08 -5.43
CA THR A 75 3.52 11.12 -5.94
C THR A 75 4.74 11.40 -5.04
N LYS A 76 5.19 10.39 -4.27
CA LYS A 76 6.46 10.44 -3.54
C LYS A 76 6.55 11.41 -2.34
N ASN A 77 7.71 11.36 -1.65
CA ASN A 77 8.13 12.29 -0.60
C ASN A 77 8.37 13.70 -1.13
N PRO A 78 8.26 14.74 -0.27
CA PRO A 78 8.65 16.09 -0.65
C PRO A 78 10.16 16.19 -0.88
N GLY A 79 10.56 17.13 -1.73
CA GLY A 79 11.94 17.49 -2.00
C GLY A 79 12.22 17.66 -3.48
N GLU A 80 13.00 18.67 -3.85
CA GLU A 80 13.30 19.03 -5.24
C GLU A 80 14.05 17.91 -5.99
N GLU A 81 14.99 17.25 -5.32
CA GLU A 81 15.72 16.11 -5.92
C GLU A 81 14.79 14.93 -6.18
N ILE A 82 13.87 14.63 -5.24
CA ILE A 82 12.87 13.56 -5.39
C ILE A 82 11.95 13.89 -6.55
N GLU A 83 11.42 15.13 -6.61
CA GLU A 83 10.55 15.58 -7.69
C GLU A 83 11.23 15.44 -9.04
N THR A 84 12.43 16.01 -9.18
CA THR A 84 13.21 16.00 -10.42
C THR A 84 13.43 14.56 -10.90
N THR A 85 13.97 13.70 -10.05
CA THR A 85 14.26 12.32 -10.41
C THR A 85 12.99 11.52 -10.71
N PHE A 86 11.91 11.75 -9.96
CA PHE A 86 10.63 11.07 -10.18
C PHE A 86 10.03 11.44 -11.55
N ILE A 87 10.06 12.72 -11.90
CA ILE A 87 9.58 13.19 -13.19
C ILE A 87 10.44 12.65 -14.34
N GLU A 88 11.76 12.58 -14.16
CA GLU A 88 12.67 11.96 -15.14
C GLU A 88 12.33 10.48 -15.36
N GLN A 89 12.05 9.73 -14.28
CA GLN A 89 11.63 8.33 -14.40
C GLN A 89 10.30 8.20 -15.14
N ILE A 90 9.31 9.04 -14.86
CA ILE A 90 8.03 9.04 -15.60
C ILE A 90 8.26 9.34 -17.08
N LYS A 91 9.07 10.34 -17.42
CA LYS A 91 9.41 10.71 -18.80
C LYS A 91 10.18 9.61 -19.54
N SER A 92 10.97 8.80 -18.81
CA SER A 92 11.68 7.66 -19.41
C SER A 92 10.72 6.52 -19.81
N ILE A 93 9.56 6.42 -19.16
CA ILE A 93 8.50 5.47 -19.51
C ILE A 93 7.76 5.95 -20.77
N SER A 94 7.33 7.22 -20.78
CA SER A 94 6.57 7.79 -21.89
C SER A 94 6.66 9.32 -21.91
N PRO A 95 6.72 9.95 -23.11
CA PRO A 95 6.67 11.40 -23.25
C PRO A 95 5.27 11.99 -23.06
N LEU A 96 4.25 11.16 -22.94
CA LEU A 96 2.87 11.61 -22.76
C LEU A 96 2.66 12.25 -21.38
N PRO A 97 1.76 13.22 -21.24
CA PRO A 97 1.49 13.87 -19.96
C PRO A 97 0.73 12.95 -19.00
N VAL A 98 0.98 13.11 -17.71
CA VAL A 98 0.10 12.52 -16.66
C VAL A 98 -1.25 13.23 -16.73
N LYS A 99 -2.32 12.47 -16.84
CA LYS A 99 -3.71 12.96 -16.89
C LYS A 99 -4.49 12.73 -15.61
N TYR A 100 -4.19 11.65 -14.92
CA TYR A 100 -4.81 11.31 -13.65
C TYR A 100 -3.75 10.89 -12.64
N VAL A 101 -3.96 11.31 -11.40
CA VAL A 101 -3.18 10.88 -10.24
C VAL A 101 -4.15 10.31 -9.22
N PHE A 102 -4.00 9.04 -8.85
CA PHE A 102 -4.75 8.41 -7.77
C PHE A 102 -3.91 8.45 -6.50
N ASN A 103 -4.45 9.00 -5.42
CA ASN A 103 -3.80 8.97 -4.11
C ASN A 103 -4.36 7.85 -3.25
N THR A 104 -3.48 7.04 -2.69
CA THR A 104 -3.86 5.93 -1.82
C THR A 104 -4.23 6.39 -0.42
N HIS A 105 -3.53 7.38 0.14
CA HIS A 105 -3.83 7.98 1.44
C HIS A 105 -3.08 9.33 1.61
N PRO A 106 -3.40 10.13 2.64
CA PRO A 106 -2.92 11.52 2.73
C PRO A 106 -1.52 11.72 3.32
N HIS A 107 -0.68 10.70 3.49
CA HIS A 107 0.68 10.90 3.99
C HIS A 107 1.58 11.57 2.94
N GLY A 108 2.51 12.40 3.41
CA GLY A 108 3.37 13.23 2.56
C GLY A 108 4.20 12.45 1.55
N ASP A 109 4.63 11.25 1.90
CA ASP A 109 5.39 10.36 1.00
C ASP A 109 4.57 9.71 -0.13
N HIS A 110 3.27 10.00 -0.18
CA HIS A 110 2.33 9.56 -1.21
C HIS A 110 1.75 10.71 -2.05
N ILE A 111 1.73 11.95 -1.51
CA ILE A 111 0.98 13.06 -2.11
C ILE A 111 1.79 14.32 -2.37
N SER A 112 3.08 14.38 -2.03
CA SER A 112 3.82 15.65 -1.97
C SER A 112 4.00 16.36 -3.31
N HIS A 113 3.99 15.65 -4.43
CA HIS A 113 4.13 16.27 -5.75
C HIS A 113 2.80 16.37 -6.52
N ASN A 114 1.65 16.21 -5.85
CA ASN A 114 0.34 16.39 -6.48
C ASN A 114 0.22 17.73 -7.20
N GLN A 115 0.73 18.82 -6.58
CA GLN A 115 0.64 20.15 -7.16
C GLN A 115 1.38 20.26 -8.47
N TYR A 116 2.58 19.67 -8.59
CA TYR A 116 3.31 19.63 -9.85
C TYR A 116 2.43 19.06 -10.98
N PHE A 117 1.78 17.92 -10.74
CA PHE A 117 0.94 17.29 -11.77
C PHE A 117 -0.33 18.09 -12.08
N ILE A 118 -0.92 18.76 -11.07
CA ILE A 118 -2.07 19.66 -11.28
C ILE A 118 -1.68 20.83 -12.19
N ASP A 119 -0.55 21.46 -11.92
CA ASP A 119 -0.04 22.59 -12.70
C ASP A 119 0.29 22.17 -14.15
N HIS A 120 0.53 20.87 -14.36
CA HIS A 120 0.74 20.27 -15.69
C HIS A 120 -0.53 19.62 -16.26
N GLY A 121 -1.70 19.91 -15.71
CA GLY A 121 -3.01 19.54 -16.26
C GLY A 121 -3.56 18.19 -15.86
N ALA A 122 -2.98 17.53 -14.86
CA ALA A 122 -3.53 16.30 -14.30
C ALA A 122 -4.75 16.56 -13.39
N THR A 123 -5.61 15.56 -13.28
CA THR A 123 -6.69 15.51 -12.28
C THR A 123 -6.24 14.58 -11.17
N VAL A 124 -6.20 15.09 -9.93
CA VAL A 124 -5.97 14.27 -8.74
C VAL A 124 -7.28 13.65 -8.29
N VAL A 125 -7.27 12.36 -8.00
CA VAL A 125 -8.40 11.57 -7.49
C VAL A 125 -8.03 11.03 -6.12
N GLY A 126 -8.88 11.21 -5.14
CA GLY A 126 -8.65 10.74 -3.78
C GLY A 126 -9.91 10.62 -2.96
N LEU A 127 -9.82 9.90 -1.83
CA LEU A 127 -10.92 9.81 -0.90
C LEU A 127 -11.23 11.20 -0.31
N LYS A 128 -12.47 11.44 0.10
CA LYS A 128 -12.94 12.75 0.61
C LYS A 128 -12.08 13.32 1.74
N HIS A 129 -11.52 12.47 2.60
CA HIS A 129 -10.58 12.88 3.64
C HIS A 129 -9.33 13.60 3.10
N LEU A 130 -8.93 13.36 1.84
CA LEU A 130 -7.86 14.11 1.18
C LEU A 130 -8.15 15.63 1.16
N LYS A 131 -9.43 16.05 1.13
CA LYS A 131 -9.82 17.46 1.17
C LYS A 131 -9.35 18.16 2.45
N GLU A 132 -9.49 17.50 3.60
CA GLU A 132 -9.09 18.07 4.89
C GLU A 132 -7.57 18.31 4.93
N VAL A 133 -6.79 17.36 4.43
CA VAL A 133 -5.33 17.50 4.32
C VAL A 133 -4.95 18.61 3.34
N TRP A 134 -5.69 18.73 2.25
CA TRP A 134 -5.51 19.79 1.25
C TRP A 134 -5.79 21.17 1.82
N GLU A 135 -6.95 21.34 2.48
CA GLU A 135 -7.38 22.59 3.11
C GLU A 135 -6.49 22.99 4.29
N ALA A 136 -5.89 22.02 4.98
CA ALA A 136 -4.89 22.27 6.04
C ALA A 136 -3.54 22.78 5.51
N GLY A 137 -3.37 22.92 4.18
CA GLY A 137 -2.13 23.41 3.57
C GLY A 137 -0.98 22.40 3.58
N ASN A 138 -1.24 21.15 3.94
CA ASN A 138 -0.22 20.10 4.01
C ASN A 138 0.29 19.68 2.62
N LEU A 139 -0.32 20.15 1.55
CA LEU A 139 0.06 19.90 0.17
C LEU A 139 0.79 21.06 -0.50
N ASN A 140 1.17 22.09 0.25
CA ASN A 140 1.88 23.29 -0.26
C ASN A 140 1.25 23.86 -1.55
N SER A 141 -0.08 23.90 -1.65
CA SER A 141 -0.71 24.13 -2.91
C SER A 141 -1.76 25.23 -2.90
N THR A 142 -1.72 26.06 -3.91
CA THR A 142 -2.87 26.79 -4.40
C THR A 142 -3.43 26.00 -5.57
N PRO A 143 -4.52 25.27 -5.44
CA PRO A 143 -4.95 24.34 -6.48
C PRO A 143 -5.43 25.09 -7.69
N GLY A 144 -4.78 24.88 -8.81
CA GLY A 144 -5.26 25.36 -10.12
C GLY A 144 -6.48 24.58 -10.60
N LYS A 145 -6.65 23.32 -10.17
CA LYS A 145 -7.78 22.45 -10.48
C LYS A 145 -8.14 21.66 -9.22
N PRO A 146 -9.39 21.72 -8.75
CA PRO A 146 -9.80 20.98 -7.58
C PRO A 146 -9.66 19.46 -7.82
N PRO A 147 -9.31 18.68 -6.79
CA PRO A 147 -9.27 17.23 -6.88
C PRO A 147 -10.69 16.66 -7.10
N VAL A 148 -10.75 15.48 -7.69
CA VAL A 148 -11.95 14.64 -7.68
C VAL A 148 -11.95 13.86 -6.37
N LEU A 149 -12.97 14.09 -5.55
CA LEU A 149 -13.10 13.45 -4.24
C LEU A 149 -14.27 12.46 -4.26
N PHE A 150 -14.02 11.24 -3.78
CA PHE A 150 -15.04 10.21 -3.68
C PHE A 150 -15.23 9.75 -2.23
N ASP A 151 -16.39 9.19 -1.93
CA ASP A 151 -16.74 8.73 -0.57
C ASP A 151 -16.36 7.26 -0.35
N LYS A 152 -16.55 6.40 -1.37
CA LYS A 152 -16.36 4.97 -1.23
C LYS A 152 -15.71 4.31 -2.43
N ASP A 153 -16.24 4.56 -3.61
CA ASP A 153 -15.76 3.96 -4.86
C ASP A 153 -15.69 5.03 -5.96
N TYR A 154 -14.70 4.91 -6.84
CA TYR A 154 -14.55 5.75 -8.02
C TYR A 154 -14.02 4.93 -9.18
N ASP A 155 -14.69 5.06 -10.34
CA ASP A 155 -14.34 4.35 -11.56
C ASP A 155 -13.86 5.33 -12.63
N LEU A 156 -12.70 5.07 -13.21
CA LEU A 156 -12.13 5.78 -14.33
C LEU A 156 -12.05 4.88 -15.56
N LYS A 157 -12.56 5.39 -16.71
CA LYS A 157 -12.26 4.85 -18.03
C LYS A 157 -11.54 5.91 -18.83
N PHE A 158 -10.29 5.62 -19.23
CA PHE A 158 -9.45 6.59 -19.92
C PHE A 158 -8.44 5.88 -20.82
N GLY A 159 -8.40 6.26 -22.11
CA GLY A 159 -7.44 5.74 -23.09
C GLY A 159 -7.46 4.20 -23.23
N GLY A 160 -8.58 3.56 -22.96
CA GLY A 160 -8.71 2.10 -22.95
C GLY A 160 -8.37 1.43 -21.61
N ALA A 161 -7.82 2.16 -20.63
CA ALA A 161 -7.63 1.68 -19.27
C ALA A 161 -8.94 1.77 -18.47
N GLU A 162 -9.12 0.83 -17.55
CA GLU A 162 -10.14 0.87 -16.48
C GLU A 162 -9.41 0.83 -15.14
N VAL A 163 -9.57 1.88 -14.32
CA VAL A 163 -8.99 1.97 -12.98
C VAL A 163 -10.10 2.23 -11.97
N GLU A 164 -10.15 1.42 -10.94
CA GLU A 164 -11.11 1.52 -9.84
C GLU A 164 -10.36 1.92 -8.57
N ALA A 165 -10.92 2.85 -7.80
CA ALA A 165 -10.43 3.21 -6.47
C ALA A 165 -11.49 2.85 -5.43
N HIS A 166 -11.09 2.09 -4.40
CA HIS A 166 -12.00 1.55 -3.41
C HIS A 166 -11.56 1.92 -1.99
N TYR A 167 -12.49 2.42 -1.18
CA TYR A 167 -12.34 2.49 0.26
C TYR A 167 -12.99 1.29 0.92
N PHE A 168 -12.19 0.37 1.44
CA PHE A 168 -12.69 -0.84 2.10
C PHE A 168 -12.75 -0.73 3.63
N GLY A 169 -12.18 0.32 4.20
CA GLY A 169 -12.13 0.61 5.63
C GLY A 169 -10.80 1.26 6.03
N SER A 170 -10.69 1.65 7.30
CA SER A 170 -9.49 2.25 7.88
C SER A 170 -8.50 1.17 8.31
N ALA A 171 -7.24 1.28 7.89
CA ALA A 171 -6.17 0.40 8.33
C ALA A 171 -4.92 1.20 8.74
N HIS A 172 -4.13 1.68 7.79
CA HIS A 172 -2.97 2.54 8.02
C HIS A 172 -3.39 3.97 8.39
N THR A 173 -4.39 4.49 7.69
CA THR A 173 -5.05 5.77 7.95
C THR A 173 -6.57 5.60 7.95
N ASP A 174 -7.31 6.70 8.08
CA ASP A 174 -8.75 6.73 7.93
C ASP A 174 -9.20 6.87 6.45
N ALA A 175 -8.24 6.97 5.53
CA ALA A 175 -8.49 7.27 4.13
C ALA A 175 -7.78 6.31 3.17
N ASP A 176 -7.53 5.06 3.59
CA ASP A 176 -6.79 4.11 2.77
C ASP A 176 -7.60 3.69 1.54
N THR A 177 -7.07 4.01 0.39
CA THR A 177 -7.66 3.69 -0.92
C THR A 177 -6.86 2.57 -1.58
N ILE A 178 -7.56 1.54 -2.01
CA ILE A 178 -7.04 0.49 -2.88
C ILE A 178 -7.25 0.93 -4.32
N VAL A 179 -6.18 1.01 -5.11
CA VAL A 179 -6.26 1.37 -6.53
C VAL A 179 -6.10 0.12 -7.37
N TYR A 180 -7.14 -0.23 -8.11
CA TYR A 180 -7.19 -1.43 -8.94
C TYR A 180 -7.10 -1.06 -10.42
N PHE A 181 -5.97 -1.34 -11.02
CA PHE A 181 -5.72 -1.23 -12.46
C PHE A 181 -6.33 -2.46 -13.15
N LYS A 182 -7.63 -2.38 -13.41
CA LYS A 182 -8.47 -3.52 -13.78
C LYS A 182 -8.07 -4.16 -15.09
N THR A 183 -7.80 -3.37 -16.13
CA THR A 183 -7.31 -3.85 -17.42
C THR A 183 -5.96 -4.55 -17.34
N LYS A 184 -5.23 -4.36 -16.26
CA LYS A 184 -3.92 -4.95 -15.98
C LYS A 184 -3.96 -6.07 -14.94
N ASN A 185 -5.13 -6.39 -14.34
CA ASN A 185 -5.25 -7.33 -13.21
C ASN A 185 -4.22 -7.05 -12.13
N PHE A 186 -4.09 -5.77 -11.73
CA PHE A 186 -3.05 -5.29 -10.83
C PHE A 186 -3.62 -4.39 -9.74
N VAL A 187 -3.19 -4.59 -8.48
CA VAL A 187 -3.67 -3.81 -7.33
C VAL A 187 -2.52 -3.07 -6.64
N MET A 188 -2.71 -1.79 -6.41
CA MET A 188 -1.89 -0.98 -5.52
C MET A 188 -2.51 -0.97 -4.13
N LEU A 189 -1.82 -1.57 -3.16
CA LEU A 189 -2.29 -1.80 -1.79
C LEU A 189 -1.89 -0.69 -0.83
N SER A 190 -1.00 0.20 -1.25
CA SER A 190 -0.44 1.23 -0.40
C SER A 190 0.11 0.67 0.92
N ASP A 191 0.03 1.44 1.99
CA ASP A 191 0.54 1.08 3.32
C ASP A 191 -0.40 0.15 4.11
N LEU A 192 -1.51 -0.33 3.52
CA LEU A 192 -2.24 -1.49 4.04
C LEU A 192 -1.31 -2.72 4.15
N VAL A 193 -0.38 -2.85 3.22
CA VAL A 193 0.67 -3.87 3.22
C VAL A 193 2.03 -3.18 3.16
N ASN A 194 2.86 -3.40 4.16
CA ASN A 194 4.19 -2.81 4.23
C ASN A 194 5.24 -3.90 4.52
N TYR A 195 5.87 -4.40 3.46
CA TYR A 195 6.87 -5.47 3.58
C TYR A 195 8.28 -4.95 3.89
N ALA A 196 8.56 -3.68 3.64
CA ALA A 196 9.88 -3.10 3.91
C ALA A 196 10.03 -2.61 5.35
N ASN A 197 8.91 -2.39 6.04
CA ASN A 197 8.89 -1.97 7.43
C ASN A 197 8.46 -3.15 8.31
N PRO A 198 9.20 -3.45 9.40
CA PRO A 198 8.79 -4.48 10.35
C PRO A 198 7.45 -4.17 11.07
N SER A 199 7.00 -2.92 11.03
CA SER A 199 5.64 -2.55 11.44
C SER A 199 4.75 -2.41 10.22
N PRO A 200 3.55 -3.00 10.24
CA PRO A 200 2.57 -2.73 9.20
C PRO A 200 2.07 -1.28 9.18
N GLY A 201 2.52 -0.42 10.12
CA GLY A 201 2.08 0.97 10.21
C GLY A 201 0.60 1.13 10.60
N ILE A 202 -0.04 0.05 11.06
CA ILE A 202 -1.46 0.01 11.40
C ILE A 202 -1.63 0.30 12.88
N SER A 203 -2.57 1.19 13.25
CA SER A 203 -2.91 1.45 14.65
C SER A 203 -3.67 0.28 15.26
N GLY A 204 -3.57 0.09 16.60
CA GLY A 204 -4.37 -0.91 17.30
C GLY A 204 -5.87 -0.69 17.11
N THR A 205 -6.30 0.56 16.97
CA THR A 205 -7.71 0.92 16.73
C THR A 205 -8.23 0.37 15.40
N ASN A 206 -7.42 0.39 14.36
CA ASN A 206 -7.80 -0.04 13.00
C ASN A 206 -7.50 -1.52 12.74
N ALA A 207 -6.61 -2.13 13.53
CA ALA A 207 -6.17 -3.50 13.33
C ALA A 207 -7.32 -4.52 13.25
N VAL A 208 -8.44 -4.27 13.93
CA VAL A 208 -9.64 -5.11 13.88
C VAL A 208 -10.27 -5.20 12.49
N GLN A 209 -10.08 -4.20 11.63
CA GLN A 209 -10.68 -4.12 10.30
C GLN A 209 -9.82 -4.79 9.22
N VAL A 210 -8.52 -4.97 9.46
CA VAL A 210 -7.56 -5.41 8.44
C VAL A 210 -7.93 -6.74 7.78
N PRO A 211 -8.36 -7.79 8.51
CA PRO A 211 -8.83 -9.03 7.88
C PRO A 211 -9.96 -8.79 6.88
N GLY A 212 -11.01 -8.07 7.29
CA GLY A 212 -12.15 -7.78 6.43
C GLY A 212 -11.82 -6.90 5.22
N ILE A 213 -10.85 -5.99 5.34
CA ILE A 213 -10.34 -5.19 4.23
C ILE A 213 -9.61 -6.11 3.22
N LEU A 214 -8.71 -6.97 3.72
CA LEU A 214 -7.98 -7.91 2.86
C LEU A 214 -8.90 -8.93 2.18
N ASP A 215 -9.97 -9.37 2.85
CA ASP A 215 -11.01 -10.20 2.24
C ASP A 215 -11.66 -9.51 1.02
N LYS A 216 -11.90 -8.20 1.11
CA LYS A 216 -12.46 -7.41 0.01
C LYS A 216 -11.44 -7.23 -1.11
N VAL A 217 -10.19 -6.94 -0.79
CA VAL A 217 -9.08 -6.90 -1.76
C VAL A 217 -8.97 -8.21 -2.52
N LEU A 218 -9.03 -9.34 -1.83
CA LEU A 218 -8.93 -10.67 -2.44
C LEU A 218 -10.16 -11.08 -3.28
N LYS A 219 -11.24 -10.31 -3.28
CA LYS A 219 -12.37 -10.47 -4.22
C LYS A 219 -12.13 -9.80 -5.56
N LEU A 220 -11.17 -8.86 -5.64
CA LEU A 220 -10.74 -8.29 -6.91
C LEU A 220 -9.99 -9.35 -7.74
N ASP A 221 -10.12 -9.27 -9.06
CA ASP A 221 -9.44 -10.18 -9.99
C ASP A 221 -8.07 -9.65 -10.36
N PHE A 222 -7.05 -9.94 -9.54
CA PHE A 222 -5.67 -9.56 -9.77
C PHE A 222 -4.72 -10.75 -9.63
N ASP A 223 -3.60 -10.69 -10.33
CA ASP A 223 -2.51 -11.67 -10.23
C ASP A 223 -1.29 -11.09 -9.47
N HIS A 224 -1.06 -9.78 -9.58
CA HIS A 224 0.02 -9.08 -8.89
C HIS A 224 -0.48 -7.83 -8.17
N ALA A 225 0.24 -7.47 -7.12
CA ALA A 225 -0.02 -6.27 -6.34
C ALA A 225 1.30 -5.59 -5.95
N ILE A 226 1.21 -4.33 -5.53
CA ILE A 226 2.33 -3.62 -4.93
C ILE A 226 1.93 -3.02 -3.59
N ALA A 227 2.80 -3.20 -2.59
CA ALA A 227 2.69 -2.54 -1.30
C ALA A 227 3.16 -1.08 -1.39
N GLY A 228 2.85 -0.27 -0.40
CA GLY A 228 3.39 1.09 -0.33
C GLY A 228 4.92 1.11 -0.32
N ARG A 229 5.53 0.10 0.30
CA ARG A 229 6.99 -0.10 0.30
C ARG A 229 7.31 -1.58 0.16
N GLY A 230 8.39 -1.89 -0.53
CA GLY A 230 8.87 -3.26 -0.73
C GLY A 230 8.66 -3.78 -2.14
N PRO A 231 8.78 -5.10 -2.34
CA PRO A 231 8.77 -5.72 -3.64
C PRO A 231 7.36 -5.82 -4.24
N LEU A 232 7.32 -6.13 -5.52
CA LEU A 232 6.13 -6.64 -6.19
C LEU A 232 5.64 -7.93 -5.50
N LEU A 233 4.34 -8.06 -5.33
CA LEU A 233 3.66 -9.15 -4.67
C LEU A 233 2.83 -9.94 -5.67
N THR A 234 2.72 -11.25 -5.43
CA THR A 234 1.71 -12.08 -6.08
C THR A 234 0.42 -12.08 -5.24
N ARG A 235 -0.69 -12.50 -5.85
CA ARG A 235 -1.92 -12.76 -5.12
C ARG A 235 -1.72 -13.72 -3.94
N ALA A 236 -0.86 -14.74 -4.09
CA ALA A 236 -0.53 -15.68 -3.02
C ALA A 236 0.18 -15.01 -1.83
N ASP A 237 1.03 -14.02 -2.08
CA ASP A 237 1.67 -13.25 -1.01
C ASP A 237 0.63 -12.43 -0.23
N VAL A 238 -0.34 -11.83 -0.91
CA VAL A 238 -1.45 -11.10 -0.26
C VAL A 238 -2.33 -12.04 0.57
N GLN A 239 -2.62 -13.24 0.05
CA GLN A 239 -3.35 -14.28 0.79
C GLN A 239 -2.59 -14.75 2.04
N ALA A 240 -1.27 -14.92 1.95
CA ALA A 240 -0.44 -15.28 3.09
C ALA A 240 -0.43 -14.16 4.16
N TYR A 241 -0.39 -12.90 3.73
CA TYR A 241 -0.47 -11.75 4.62
C TYR A 241 -1.83 -11.66 5.32
N GLN A 242 -2.93 -11.86 4.59
CA GLN A 242 -4.28 -11.93 5.15
C GLN A 242 -4.39 -13.05 6.20
N LYS A 243 -3.93 -14.27 5.88
CA LYS A 243 -3.93 -15.39 6.82
C LYS A 243 -3.15 -15.10 8.11
N THR A 244 -2.06 -14.35 7.99
CA THR A 244 -1.27 -13.90 9.14
C THR A 244 -2.09 -12.99 10.06
N TRP A 245 -2.82 -12.02 9.47
CA TRP A 245 -3.71 -11.14 10.21
C TRP A 245 -4.89 -11.89 10.85
N ASP A 246 -5.50 -12.83 10.15
CA ASP A 246 -6.58 -13.67 10.68
C ASP A 246 -6.10 -14.47 11.90
N THR A 247 -4.92 -15.07 11.80
CA THR A 247 -4.33 -15.83 12.90
C THR A 247 -4.03 -14.93 14.09
N PHE A 248 -3.46 -13.75 13.84
CA PHE A 248 -3.18 -12.76 14.89
C PHE A 248 -4.47 -12.33 15.59
N MET A 249 -5.50 -11.94 14.84
CA MET A 249 -6.78 -11.50 15.40
C MET A 249 -7.50 -12.62 16.15
N THR A 250 -7.40 -13.87 15.69
CA THR A 250 -7.91 -15.04 16.41
C THR A 250 -7.24 -15.17 17.77
N ARG A 251 -5.90 -15.13 17.83
CA ARG A 251 -5.15 -15.19 19.11
C ARG A 251 -5.52 -14.06 20.06
N VAL A 252 -5.70 -12.85 19.53
CA VAL A 252 -6.13 -11.68 20.31
C VAL A 252 -7.52 -11.90 20.89
N LYS A 253 -8.49 -12.30 20.06
CA LYS A 253 -9.88 -12.59 20.51
C LYS A 253 -9.92 -13.72 21.55
N ASP A 254 -9.14 -14.77 21.36
CA ASP A 254 -9.05 -15.89 22.31
C ASP A 254 -8.45 -15.45 23.66
N ALA A 255 -7.39 -14.62 23.64
CA ALA A 255 -6.82 -14.07 24.87
C ALA A 255 -7.82 -13.19 25.63
N VAL A 256 -8.56 -12.31 24.93
CA VAL A 256 -9.62 -11.48 25.53
C VAL A 256 -10.73 -12.36 26.11
N LYS A 257 -11.16 -13.40 25.39
CA LYS A 257 -12.17 -14.36 25.88
C LYS A 257 -11.67 -15.15 27.10
N ALA A 258 -10.38 -15.44 27.20
CA ALA A 258 -9.74 -16.10 28.34
C ALA A 258 -9.53 -15.15 29.54
N GLY A 259 -9.93 -13.88 29.45
CA GLY A 259 -9.86 -12.93 30.56
C GLY A 259 -8.65 -11.97 30.49
N ALA A 260 -7.96 -11.86 29.36
CA ALA A 260 -6.95 -10.82 29.19
C ALA A 260 -7.56 -9.44 29.40
N THR A 261 -6.85 -8.59 30.14
CA THR A 261 -7.20 -7.19 30.32
C THR A 261 -6.43 -6.32 29.34
N LYS A 262 -6.75 -5.04 29.29
CA LYS A 262 -6.03 -4.05 28.48
C LYS A 262 -4.52 -4.04 28.78
N GLU A 263 -4.15 -4.25 30.04
CA GLU A 263 -2.77 -4.22 30.52
C GLU A 263 -2.02 -5.54 30.26
N THR A 264 -2.75 -6.66 30.21
CA THR A 264 -2.12 -7.99 30.06
C THR A 264 -2.16 -8.55 28.65
N LEU A 265 -2.95 -7.97 27.75
CA LEU A 265 -3.14 -8.50 26.40
C LEU A 265 -1.82 -8.65 25.63
N ALA A 266 -0.95 -7.64 25.70
CA ALA A 266 0.35 -7.65 25.02
C ALA A 266 1.23 -8.84 25.40
N SER A 267 1.19 -9.26 26.68
CA SER A 267 1.98 -10.39 27.18
C SER A 267 1.36 -11.76 26.90
N GLN A 268 0.05 -11.81 26.64
CA GLN A 268 -0.69 -13.05 26.42
C GLN A 268 -0.79 -13.43 24.93
N VAL A 269 -0.69 -12.45 24.01
CA VAL A 269 -0.72 -12.71 22.58
C VAL A 269 0.68 -13.01 22.07
N LYS A 270 0.90 -14.26 21.63
CA LYS A 270 2.12 -14.67 20.95
C LYS A 270 2.03 -14.23 19.49
N GLN A 271 2.95 -13.39 19.06
CA GLN A 271 2.98 -12.81 17.70
C GLN A 271 4.29 -13.01 16.96
N ASP A 272 5.37 -13.37 17.69
CA ASP A 272 6.73 -13.40 17.14
C ASP A 272 6.92 -14.42 16.02
N ASP A 273 6.05 -15.43 15.94
CA ASP A 273 6.04 -16.45 14.90
C ASP A 273 5.19 -16.08 13.68
N LEU A 274 4.36 -15.04 13.76
CA LEU A 274 3.42 -14.66 12.70
C LEU A 274 4.02 -13.67 11.71
N PHE A 275 4.67 -12.65 12.22
CA PHE A 275 5.17 -11.52 11.42
C PHE A 275 6.69 -11.57 11.20
N THR A 276 7.36 -12.71 11.50
CA THR A 276 8.80 -12.91 11.25
C THR A 276 9.06 -13.44 9.83
N PRO A 277 10.26 -13.21 9.27
CA PRO A 277 11.49 -12.69 9.88
C PRO A 277 11.62 -11.16 9.90
N ASN A 278 10.68 -10.39 9.36
CA ASN A 278 10.82 -8.96 9.13
C ASN A 278 10.35 -8.07 10.28
N LEU A 279 9.61 -8.60 11.25
CA LEU A 279 9.06 -7.85 12.39
C LEU A 279 9.95 -7.95 13.64
N LYS A 280 11.21 -7.62 13.53
CA LYS A 280 12.10 -7.53 14.71
C LYS A 280 12.03 -6.18 15.45
N ALA A 281 11.12 -5.30 15.07
CA ALA A 281 10.98 -4.01 15.73
C ALA A 281 10.03 -4.13 16.93
N PRO A 282 10.54 -4.03 18.17
CA PRO A 282 9.73 -4.17 19.38
C PRO A 282 8.68 -3.06 19.58
N TRP A 283 8.68 -2.04 18.69
CA TRP A 283 7.73 -0.94 18.76
C TRP A 283 6.47 -1.15 17.92
N ALA A 284 6.45 -2.14 17.00
CA ALA A 284 5.33 -2.38 16.09
C ALA A 284 4.05 -2.78 16.84
N PHE A 285 4.19 -3.63 17.85
CA PHE A 285 3.09 -4.15 18.65
C PHE A 285 3.41 -3.94 20.13
N ASN A 286 3.50 -2.68 20.53
CA ASN A 286 3.75 -2.30 21.93
C ASN A 286 2.47 -2.31 22.77
N ALA A 287 2.62 -2.02 24.06
CA ALA A 287 1.49 -1.98 24.99
C ALA A 287 0.38 -0.98 24.55
N ASN A 288 0.75 0.13 23.93
CA ASN A 288 -0.21 1.11 23.44
C ASN A 288 -1.04 0.54 22.27
N PHE A 289 -0.39 -0.15 21.33
CA PHE A 289 -1.09 -0.84 20.24
C PHE A 289 -2.12 -1.84 20.78
N PHE A 290 -1.72 -2.72 21.71
CA PHE A 290 -2.62 -3.70 22.30
C PHE A 290 -3.71 -3.06 23.15
N GLY A 291 -3.43 -1.94 23.82
CA GLY A 291 -4.44 -1.16 24.54
C GLY A 291 -5.52 -0.61 23.63
N GLN A 292 -5.12 -0.03 22.50
CA GLN A 292 -6.04 0.46 21.45
C GLN A 292 -6.83 -0.69 20.83
N LEU A 293 -6.17 -1.81 20.53
CA LEU A 293 -6.81 -2.99 19.97
C LEU A 293 -7.86 -3.60 20.92
N PHE A 294 -7.57 -3.63 22.22
CA PHE A 294 -8.52 -4.09 23.23
C PHE A 294 -9.78 -3.22 23.26
N ASP A 295 -9.61 -1.91 23.27
CA ASP A 295 -10.74 -0.97 23.26
C ASP A 295 -11.54 -1.07 21.94
N ALA A 296 -10.85 -1.22 20.83
CA ALA A 296 -11.46 -1.39 19.51
C ALA A 296 -12.31 -2.67 19.44
N LEU A 297 -11.81 -3.79 19.96
CA LEU A 297 -12.57 -5.05 20.00
C LEU A 297 -13.83 -4.96 20.86
N LYS A 298 -13.83 -4.15 21.92
CA LYS A 298 -15.04 -3.95 22.73
C LYS A 298 -16.11 -3.14 21.99
N SER A 299 -15.71 -2.18 21.18
CA SER A 299 -16.60 -1.29 20.41
C SER A 299 -16.99 -1.85 19.05
N ASN A 300 -16.16 -2.72 18.47
CA ASN A 300 -16.33 -3.32 17.15
C ASN A 300 -15.80 -4.77 17.13
N PRO A 301 -16.47 -5.71 17.82
CA PRO A 301 -15.96 -7.08 18.01
C PRO A 301 -15.83 -7.87 16.69
N ASP A 302 -16.64 -7.53 15.70
CA ASP A 302 -16.64 -8.21 14.39
C ASP A 302 -15.63 -7.62 13.41
N GLY A 303 -15.06 -6.44 13.72
CA GLY A 303 -14.10 -5.78 12.85
C GLY A 303 -14.72 -5.18 11.59
N GLU A 304 -16.02 -4.83 11.65
CA GLU A 304 -16.70 -4.20 10.52
C GLU A 304 -16.00 -2.89 10.13
N PRO A 305 -15.79 -2.65 8.84
CA PRO A 305 -15.20 -1.41 8.36
C PRO A 305 -16.02 -0.20 8.77
N ARG A 306 -15.37 0.78 9.38
CA ARG A 306 -16.00 2.07 9.65
C ARG A 306 -16.28 2.77 8.32
N GLN A 307 -17.43 3.43 8.22
CA GLN A 307 -17.69 4.32 7.10
C GLN A 307 -16.76 5.53 7.21
N ALA A 308 -16.25 6.03 6.08
CA ALA A 308 -15.57 7.32 6.06
C ALA A 308 -16.54 8.40 6.49
N ASN A 309 -16.19 9.16 7.53
CA ASN A 309 -16.98 10.29 8.02
C ASN A 309 -16.87 11.49 7.08
#